data_9f7fff229535f4ef402ec9691740d791
#
_entry.id   9f7fff229535f4ef402ec9691740d791
#
_cell.length_a   1.000
_cell.length_b   1.000
_cell.length_c   1.000
_cell.angle_alpha   90.00
_cell.angle_beta   90.00
_cell.angle_gamma   90.00
#
_symmetry.space_group_name_H-M   'P 1'
#
loop_
_entity.id
_entity.type
_entity.pdbx_description
1 polymer ?
#
loop_
_entity_poly.entity_id
_entity_poly.type
_entity_poly.pdbx_seq_one_letter_code
_entity_poly.pdbx_strand_id
1 'polypeptide(L)'
;MSNSSLVSYTLLSPNHSGKRTHSIDRITPHCVVGQLSAASICGCFTSPDREASCNYGIGKDGQIALCVDEGNRSWCSSSNANDQRAVTIECASDKEHPYAMTDAVYQSLIKLCVDICRRNGKNKLLWFGDKDKTLAYEPKAGEMVLTVHRWFANKACPGDWLYSLSLIHI
;
A
#
# COMPACT_ATOMS: atom_id res chain seq x y z
N MET A 1 -8.94 -15.40 -3.93
CA MET A 1 -8.34 -14.36 -3.09
C MET A 1 -9.42 -13.32 -2.86
N SER A 2 -9.73 -12.98 -1.63
CA SER A 2 -10.80 -12.04 -1.27
C SER A 2 -10.22 -10.71 -0.84
N ASN A 3 -10.94 -9.61 -1.09
CA ASN A 3 -10.61 -8.29 -0.56
C ASN A 3 -10.78 -8.25 0.97
N SER A 4 -10.19 -7.25 1.62
CA SER A 4 -10.32 -7.04 3.07
C SER A 4 -11.77 -6.75 3.48
N SER A 5 -12.23 -7.37 4.55
CA SER A 5 -13.52 -7.05 5.18
C SER A 5 -13.52 -5.72 5.94
N LEU A 6 -12.36 -5.10 6.11
CA LEU A 6 -12.23 -3.77 6.72
C LEU A 6 -12.63 -2.62 5.79
N VAL A 7 -12.88 -2.92 4.51
CA VAL A 7 -13.32 -1.93 3.51
C VAL A 7 -14.72 -1.44 3.84
N SER A 8 -14.88 -0.12 3.93
CA SER A 8 -16.17 0.56 4.14
C SER A 8 -16.68 1.30 2.89
N TYR A 9 -15.85 1.44 1.86
CA TYR A 9 -16.18 2.13 0.61
C TYR A 9 -15.48 1.47 -0.57
N THR A 10 -16.13 1.40 -1.71
CA THR A 10 -15.55 0.84 -2.94
C THR A 10 -15.79 1.77 -4.12
N LEU A 11 -14.70 2.14 -4.80
CA LEU A 11 -14.75 2.88 -6.07
C LEU A 11 -13.60 2.36 -6.94
N LEU A 12 -13.93 1.43 -7.84
CA LEU A 12 -12.92 0.72 -8.62
C LEU A 12 -12.32 1.60 -9.71
N SER A 13 -11.00 1.52 -9.81
CA SER A 13 -10.19 2.16 -10.86
C SER A 13 -10.09 1.24 -12.08
N PRO A 14 -10.13 1.77 -13.32
CA PRO A 14 -9.79 1.02 -14.52
C PRO A 14 -8.28 0.77 -14.68
N ASN A 15 -7.45 1.46 -13.89
CA ASN A 15 -5.99 1.46 -14.03
C ASN A 15 -5.36 0.26 -13.32
N HIS A 16 -5.44 -0.92 -13.91
CA HIS A 16 -4.83 -2.13 -13.40
C HIS A 16 -4.50 -3.11 -14.53
N SER A 17 -3.60 -4.04 -14.27
CA SER A 17 -3.16 -5.03 -15.28
C SER A 17 -3.91 -6.36 -15.19
N GLY A 18 -5.06 -6.41 -14.53
CA GLY A 18 -5.77 -7.66 -14.28
C GLY A 18 -5.05 -8.54 -13.25
N LYS A 19 -5.27 -9.84 -13.31
CA LYS A 19 -4.78 -10.79 -12.31
C LYS A 19 -3.26 -10.76 -12.17
N ARG A 20 -2.82 -10.86 -10.93
CA ARG A 20 -1.40 -10.96 -10.59
C ARG A 20 -0.77 -12.21 -11.19
N THR A 21 0.48 -12.09 -11.61
CA THR A 21 1.30 -13.22 -12.10
C THR A 21 2.17 -13.82 -10.99
N HIS A 22 2.15 -13.23 -9.79
CA HIS A 22 2.89 -13.68 -8.62
C HIS A 22 1.97 -13.70 -7.38
N SER A 23 2.25 -14.59 -6.43
CA SER A 23 1.59 -14.56 -5.12
C SER A 23 1.91 -13.28 -4.35
N ILE A 24 1.00 -12.86 -3.48
CA ILE A 24 1.21 -11.68 -2.64
C ILE A 24 2.18 -12.03 -1.51
N ASP A 25 3.32 -11.36 -1.49
CA ASP A 25 4.38 -11.48 -0.47
C ASP A 25 5.01 -10.14 -0.12
N ARG A 26 4.44 -9.04 -0.62
CA ARG A 26 4.85 -7.66 -0.32
C ARG A 26 3.65 -6.79 0.03
N ILE A 27 3.91 -5.76 0.84
CA ILE A 27 3.01 -4.63 1.06
C ILE A 27 3.80 -3.36 0.79
N THR A 28 3.22 -2.42 0.04
CA THR A 28 3.84 -1.13 -0.25
C THR A 28 2.91 0.00 0.20
N PRO A 29 3.12 0.58 1.40
CA PRO A 29 2.40 1.76 1.83
C PRO A 29 2.96 3.01 1.15
N HIS A 30 2.06 3.94 0.82
CA HIS A 30 2.34 5.22 0.18
C HIS A 30 1.75 6.38 1.00
N CYS A 31 2.24 7.59 0.79
CA CYS A 31 1.59 8.83 1.22
C CYS A 31 0.97 9.52 0.01
N VAL A 32 -0.33 9.88 0.10
CA VAL A 32 -1.06 10.53 -1.01
C VAL A 32 -0.80 12.04 -1.10
N VAL A 33 -0.04 12.59 -0.16
CA VAL A 33 0.29 14.03 -0.09
C VAL A 33 -0.96 14.92 0.00
N GLY A 34 -1.84 14.58 0.93
CA GLY A 34 -3.07 15.31 1.24
C GLY A 34 -3.88 14.61 2.33
N GLN A 35 -4.52 15.40 3.19
CA GLN A 35 -5.45 14.90 4.21
C GLN A 35 -6.81 14.60 3.57
N LEU A 36 -6.82 13.62 2.67
CA LEU A 36 -7.98 13.24 1.86
C LEU A 36 -8.88 12.24 2.61
N SER A 37 -10.16 12.19 2.21
CA SER A 37 -11.04 11.07 2.57
C SER A 37 -10.69 9.81 1.76
N ALA A 38 -11.08 8.64 2.24
CA ALA A 38 -10.89 7.38 1.52
C ALA A 38 -11.54 7.41 0.12
N ALA A 39 -12.73 7.98 0.01
CA ALA A 39 -13.43 8.15 -1.26
C ALA A 39 -12.65 9.08 -2.22
N SER A 40 -12.09 10.19 -1.71
CA SER A 40 -11.29 11.11 -2.52
C SER A 40 -9.99 10.47 -3.00
N ILE A 41 -9.37 9.62 -2.20
CA ILE A 41 -8.16 8.87 -2.62
C ILE A 41 -8.49 7.96 -3.81
N CYS A 42 -9.53 7.14 -3.73
CA CYS A 42 -9.94 6.30 -4.86
C CYS A 42 -10.39 7.15 -6.07
N GLY A 43 -11.05 8.28 -5.82
CA GLY A 43 -11.45 9.25 -6.86
C GLY A 43 -10.27 9.78 -7.70
N CYS A 44 -9.06 9.85 -7.13
CA CYS A 44 -7.85 10.24 -7.87
C CYS A 44 -7.48 9.26 -9.00
N PHE A 45 -8.01 8.05 -8.99
CA PHE A 45 -7.59 6.96 -9.88
C PHE A 45 -8.71 6.47 -10.83
N THR A 46 -9.82 7.19 -10.92
CA THR A 46 -10.97 6.80 -11.75
C THR A 46 -10.80 7.13 -13.22
N SER A 47 -9.97 8.12 -13.57
CA SER A 47 -9.67 8.44 -14.98
C SER A 47 -8.61 7.48 -15.53
N PRO A 48 -8.83 6.88 -16.73
CA PRO A 48 -7.80 6.12 -17.42
C PRO A 48 -6.53 6.92 -17.69
N ASP A 49 -6.66 8.22 -17.96
CA ASP A 49 -5.52 9.12 -18.24
C ASP A 49 -4.58 9.32 -17.04
N ARG A 50 -5.04 8.93 -15.84
CA ARG A 50 -4.20 8.99 -14.65
C ARG A 50 -3.04 8.01 -14.68
N GLU A 51 -3.21 6.86 -15.36
CA GLU A 51 -2.22 5.80 -15.50
C GLU A 51 -1.58 5.37 -14.16
N ALA A 52 -2.35 5.48 -13.08
CA ALA A 52 -1.93 5.12 -11.73
C ALA A 52 -3.13 4.61 -10.92
N SER A 53 -2.87 3.79 -9.92
CA SER A 53 -3.86 3.28 -8.97
C SER A 53 -3.21 2.67 -7.74
N CYS A 54 -4.03 2.33 -6.74
CA CYS A 54 -3.64 1.53 -5.58
C CYS A 54 -4.68 0.43 -5.33
N ASN A 55 -4.34 -0.58 -4.53
CA ASN A 55 -5.36 -1.55 -4.12
C ASN A 55 -6.29 -0.93 -3.08
N TYR A 56 -5.75 -0.30 -2.04
CA TYR A 56 -6.52 0.32 -0.97
C TYR A 56 -6.14 1.78 -0.75
N GLY A 57 -7.12 2.57 -0.33
CA GLY A 57 -6.93 3.94 0.15
C GLY A 57 -7.36 4.07 1.60
N ILE A 58 -6.55 4.70 2.45
CA ILE A 58 -6.90 4.99 3.86
C ILE A 58 -7.08 6.50 4.02
N GLY A 59 -8.30 6.92 4.30
CA GLY A 59 -8.65 8.32 4.51
C GLY A 59 -8.17 8.86 5.86
N LYS A 60 -8.14 10.20 5.98
CA LYS A 60 -7.67 10.92 7.17
C LYS A 60 -8.36 10.52 8.48
N ASP A 61 -9.55 9.97 8.40
CA ASP A 61 -10.37 9.47 9.51
C ASP A 61 -10.19 7.97 9.78
N GLY A 62 -9.30 7.31 9.02
CA GLY A 62 -9.02 5.89 9.13
C GLY A 62 -9.96 4.98 8.35
N GLN A 63 -10.95 5.51 7.60
CA GLN A 63 -11.77 4.69 6.73
C GLN A 63 -10.94 4.08 5.61
N ILE A 64 -11.27 2.84 5.24
CA ILE A 64 -10.56 2.08 4.21
C ILE A 64 -11.44 1.92 2.98
N ALA A 65 -10.92 2.31 1.82
CA ALA A 65 -11.56 2.13 0.54
C ALA A 65 -10.84 1.10 -0.33
N LEU A 66 -11.59 0.39 -1.16
CA LEU A 66 -11.08 -0.48 -2.22
C LEU A 66 -11.05 0.27 -3.54
N CYS A 67 -9.87 0.39 -4.14
CA CYS A 67 -9.65 1.06 -5.42
C CYS A 67 -9.35 0.08 -6.55
N VAL A 68 -8.61 -1.00 -6.28
CA VAL A 68 -8.36 -2.12 -7.19
C VAL A 68 -8.45 -3.41 -6.40
N ASP A 69 -9.15 -4.41 -6.93
CA ASP A 69 -9.21 -5.73 -6.30
C ASP A 69 -7.82 -6.24 -5.90
N GLU A 70 -7.69 -6.80 -4.70
CA GLU A 70 -6.39 -7.27 -4.19
C GLU A 70 -5.77 -8.35 -5.07
N GLY A 71 -6.59 -9.15 -5.73
CA GLY A 71 -6.14 -10.15 -6.71
C GLY A 71 -5.59 -9.57 -8.01
N ASN A 72 -5.77 -8.27 -8.25
CA ASN A 72 -5.28 -7.57 -9.44
C ASN A 72 -4.04 -6.73 -9.12
N ARG A 73 -3.17 -6.59 -10.12
CA ARG A 73 -2.01 -5.72 -10.03
C ARG A 73 -2.41 -4.27 -10.24
N SER A 74 -2.25 -3.43 -9.21
CA SER A 74 -2.36 -1.97 -9.33
C SER A 74 -1.13 -1.34 -9.99
N TRP A 75 -1.20 -0.06 -10.34
CA TRP A 75 -0.09 0.73 -10.90
C TRP A 75 0.32 1.81 -9.91
N CYS A 76 1.14 1.46 -8.93
CA CYS A 76 1.39 2.31 -7.77
C CYS A 76 2.86 2.64 -7.49
N SER A 77 3.73 1.64 -7.52
CA SER A 77 5.10 1.81 -7.03
C SER A 77 6.13 2.19 -8.10
N SER A 78 5.72 2.44 -9.33
CA SER A 78 6.62 2.64 -10.49
C SER A 78 7.48 1.41 -10.81
N SER A 79 7.13 0.25 -10.28
CA SER A 79 7.80 -1.04 -10.53
C SER A 79 6.78 -2.14 -10.80
N ASN A 80 6.73 -2.60 -12.03
CA ASN A 80 5.89 -3.73 -12.41
C ASN A 80 6.16 -4.96 -11.55
N ALA A 81 7.43 -5.31 -11.38
CA ALA A 81 7.84 -6.47 -10.60
C ALA A 81 7.40 -6.37 -9.13
N ASN A 82 7.50 -5.18 -8.52
CA ASN A 82 7.00 -4.97 -7.16
C ASN A 82 5.48 -5.05 -7.11
N ASP A 83 4.78 -4.35 -8.00
CA ASP A 83 3.30 -4.28 -7.99
C ASP A 83 2.64 -5.64 -8.28
N GLN A 84 3.31 -6.57 -8.98
CA GLN A 84 2.85 -7.95 -9.12
C GLN A 84 2.84 -8.72 -7.79
N ARG A 85 3.74 -8.38 -6.87
CA ARG A 85 3.93 -9.03 -5.57
C ARG A 85 3.26 -8.27 -4.43
N ALA A 86 3.07 -6.95 -4.58
CA ALA A 86 2.68 -6.07 -3.49
C ALA A 86 1.19 -5.72 -3.49
N VAL A 87 0.57 -5.76 -2.32
CA VAL A 87 -0.64 -4.98 -2.05
C VAL A 87 -0.21 -3.55 -1.77
N THR A 88 -0.74 -2.60 -2.53
CA THR A 88 -0.39 -1.18 -2.45
C THR A 88 -1.47 -0.40 -1.72
N ILE A 89 -1.07 0.50 -0.82
CA ILE A 89 -1.97 1.22 0.07
C ILE A 89 -1.61 2.71 0.04
N GLU A 90 -2.50 3.55 -0.48
CA GLU A 90 -2.37 5.01 -0.41
C GLU A 90 -2.96 5.53 0.90
N CYS A 91 -2.16 6.24 1.68
CA CYS A 91 -2.55 6.76 2.99
C CYS A 91 -2.65 8.28 2.96
N ALA A 92 -3.72 8.83 3.52
CA ALA A 92 -3.84 10.27 3.77
C ALA A 92 -2.67 10.77 4.62
N SER A 93 -2.08 11.88 4.24
CA SER A 93 -0.89 12.46 4.89
C SER A 93 -0.90 13.98 4.77
N ASP A 94 -0.03 14.64 5.50
CA ASP A 94 0.24 16.04 5.29
C ASP A 94 0.81 16.30 3.90
N LYS A 95 0.69 17.55 3.42
CA LYS A 95 1.19 17.95 2.10
C LYS A 95 2.68 18.23 2.10
N GLU A 96 3.24 18.50 3.25
CA GLU A 96 4.63 18.90 3.45
C GLU A 96 5.41 17.86 4.25
N HIS A 97 6.74 17.91 4.08
CA HIS A 97 7.65 17.08 4.86
C HIS A 97 7.39 17.25 6.38
N PRO A 98 7.35 16.19 7.17
CA PRO A 98 7.71 14.79 6.84
C PRO A 98 6.56 13.94 6.30
N TYR A 99 5.45 14.53 5.82
CA TYR A 99 4.26 13.85 5.30
C TYR A 99 3.57 13.01 6.37
N ALA A 100 3.36 13.61 7.55
CA ALA A 100 2.80 12.94 8.70
C ALA A 100 1.37 12.44 8.43
N MET A 101 1.03 11.33 9.03
CA MET A 101 -0.30 10.74 9.00
C MET A 101 -1.00 10.97 10.33
N THR A 102 -2.34 11.02 10.32
CA THR A 102 -3.10 11.04 11.58
C THR A 102 -2.97 9.68 12.28
N ASP A 103 -3.20 9.66 13.58
CA ASP A 103 -3.23 8.41 14.35
C ASP A 103 -4.27 7.42 13.78
N ALA A 104 -5.44 7.92 13.36
CA ALA A 104 -6.49 7.10 12.74
C ALA A 104 -6.01 6.41 11.46
N VAL A 105 -5.25 7.11 10.59
CA VAL A 105 -4.64 6.53 9.39
C VAL A 105 -3.65 5.45 9.76
N TYR A 106 -2.75 5.75 10.71
CA TYR A 106 -1.69 4.81 11.10
C TYR A 106 -2.26 3.54 11.73
N GLN A 107 -3.23 3.65 12.64
CA GLN A 107 -3.90 2.50 13.23
C GLN A 107 -4.64 1.64 12.19
N SER A 108 -5.30 2.27 11.23
CA SER A 108 -5.95 1.55 10.12
C SER A 108 -4.95 0.88 9.18
N LEU A 109 -3.81 1.52 8.92
CA LEU A 109 -2.72 0.91 8.14
C LEU A 109 -2.20 -0.36 8.83
N ILE A 110 -1.95 -0.32 10.14
CA ILE A 110 -1.52 -1.51 10.91
C ILE A 110 -2.57 -2.62 10.80
N LYS A 111 -3.85 -2.31 11.06
CA LYS A 111 -4.94 -3.30 10.98
C LYS A 111 -5.05 -3.92 9.59
N LEU A 112 -4.96 -3.10 8.55
CA LEU A 112 -5.03 -3.58 7.16
C LEU A 112 -3.81 -4.45 6.80
N CYS A 113 -2.61 -4.08 7.21
CA CYS A 113 -1.42 -4.91 7.01
C CYS A 113 -1.54 -6.29 7.68
N VAL A 114 -2.05 -6.33 8.93
CA VAL A 114 -2.31 -7.59 9.65
C VAL A 114 -3.34 -8.43 8.92
N ASP A 115 -4.45 -7.83 8.47
CA ASP A 115 -5.50 -8.52 7.72
C ASP A 115 -4.97 -9.09 6.38
N ILE A 116 -4.21 -8.30 5.61
CA ILE A 116 -3.57 -8.75 4.37
C ILE A 116 -2.63 -9.92 4.65
N CYS A 117 -1.77 -9.83 5.67
CA CYS A 117 -0.87 -10.90 6.04
C CYS A 117 -1.64 -12.19 6.34
N ARG A 118 -2.65 -12.13 7.21
CA ARG A 118 -3.45 -13.31 7.62
C ARG A 118 -4.15 -13.96 6.43
N ARG A 119 -4.81 -13.16 5.57
CA ARG A 119 -5.53 -13.68 4.40
C ARG A 119 -4.61 -14.32 3.35
N ASN A 120 -3.33 -13.94 3.33
CA ASN A 120 -2.31 -14.50 2.46
C ASN A 120 -1.44 -15.55 3.15
N GLY A 121 -1.85 -16.07 4.33
CA GLY A 121 -1.13 -17.13 5.05
C GLY A 121 0.22 -16.68 5.63
N LYS A 122 0.37 -15.37 5.90
CA LYS A 122 1.60 -14.79 6.45
C LYS A 122 1.42 -14.47 7.93
N ASN A 123 2.44 -14.74 8.71
CA ASN A 123 2.47 -14.49 10.16
C ASN A 123 3.61 -13.55 10.60
N LYS A 124 4.40 -13.07 9.64
CA LYS A 124 5.45 -12.08 9.86
C LYS A 124 5.40 -11.00 8.80
N LEU A 125 5.56 -9.76 9.20
CA LEU A 125 5.77 -8.61 8.31
C LEU A 125 7.17 -8.06 8.57
N LEU A 126 8.04 -8.15 7.56
CA LEU A 126 9.46 -7.81 7.66
C LEU A 126 9.74 -6.41 7.10
N TRP A 127 10.51 -5.64 7.85
CA TRP A 127 11.05 -4.36 7.41
C TRP A 127 12.57 -4.35 7.60
N PHE A 128 13.32 -4.22 6.51
CA PHE A 128 14.79 -4.19 6.56
C PHE A 128 15.36 -2.76 6.58
N GLY A 129 14.56 -1.75 6.18
CA GLY A 129 15.02 -0.36 6.10
C GLY A 129 16.10 -0.09 5.05
N ASP A 130 16.41 -1.08 4.21
CA ASP A 130 17.47 -1.06 3.21
C ASP A 130 16.95 -1.64 1.90
N LYS A 131 17.13 -0.88 0.81
CA LYS A 131 16.63 -1.24 -0.53
C LYS A 131 17.24 -2.54 -1.04
N ASP A 132 18.57 -2.60 -1.05
CA ASP A 132 19.28 -3.70 -1.72
C ASP A 132 19.06 -5.00 -0.97
N LYS A 133 19.13 -4.94 0.36
CA LYS A 133 18.81 -6.08 1.23
C LYS A 133 17.38 -6.55 1.04
N THR A 134 16.42 -5.63 0.98
CA THR A 134 15.00 -5.98 0.82
C THR A 134 14.71 -6.60 -0.54
N LEU A 135 15.25 -6.03 -1.61
CA LEU A 135 14.97 -6.50 -2.97
C LEU A 135 15.69 -7.81 -3.30
N ALA A 136 16.82 -8.09 -2.65
CA ALA A 136 17.54 -9.36 -2.75
C ALA A 136 16.92 -10.47 -1.88
N TYR A 137 16.04 -10.12 -0.94
CA TYR A 137 15.43 -11.09 -0.02
C TYR A 137 14.26 -11.82 -0.68
N GLU A 138 14.29 -13.16 -0.65
CA GLU A 138 13.17 -13.99 -1.05
C GLU A 138 12.37 -14.41 0.20
N PRO A 139 11.11 -13.90 0.36
CA PRO A 139 10.30 -14.20 1.53
C PRO A 139 9.99 -15.69 1.65
N LYS A 140 10.11 -16.24 2.85
CA LYS A 140 9.68 -17.60 3.16
C LYS A 140 8.15 -17.68 3.19
N ALA A 141 7.60 -18.88 3.22
CA ALA A 141 6.16 -19.12 3.12
C ALA A 141 5.31 -18.27 4.09
N GLY A 142 5.75 -18.11 5.35
CA GLY A 142 5.05 -17.33 6.37
C GLY A 142 5.38 -15.84 6.43
N GLU A 143 6.18 -15.33 5.48
CA GLU A 143 6.72 -13.98 5.55
C GLU A 143 6.10 -13.06 4.50
N MET A 144 5.84 -11.81 4.89
CA MET A 144 5.48 -10.68 4.06
C MET A 144 6.56 -9.62 4.22
N VAL A 145 6.91 -8.90 3.16
CA VAL A 145 7.96 -7.87 3.20
C VAL A 145 7.39 -6.50 2.87
N LEU A 146 7.75 -5.49 3.65
CA LEU A 146 7.47 -4.10 3.32
C LEU A 146 8.46 -3.57 2.29
N THR A 147 7.93 -2.90 1.28
CA THR A 147 8.68 -2.13 0.29
C THR A 147 8.13 -0.70 0.25
N VAL A 148 8.87 0.24 -0.32
CA VAL A 148 8.46 1.64 -0.39
C VAL A 148 8.75 2.23 -1.77
N HIS A 149 7.91 3.18 -2.20
CA HIS A 149 7.96 3.78 -3.53
C HIS A 149 9.31 4.44 -3.85
N ARG A 150 9.95 5.11 -2.87
CA ARG A 150 11.24 5.78 -3.06
C ARG A 150 12.39 4.85 -3.49
N TRP A 151 12.22 3.54 -3.33
CA TRP A 151 13.20 2.57 -3.80
C TRP A 151 13.11 2.29 -5.30
N PHE A 152 11.99 2.62 -5.93
CA PHE A 152 11.70 2.33 -7.34
C PHE A 152 11.68 3.59 -8.22
N ALA A 153 11.52 4.77 -7.62
CA ALA A 153 11.47 6.04 -8.32
C ALA A 153 12.01 7.18 -7.44
N ASN A 154 12.41 8.29 -8.05
CA ASN A 154 12.83 9.49 -7.33
C ASN A 154 11.59 10.18 -6.72
N LYS A 155 11.11 9.69 -5.60
CA LYS A 155 9.93 10.15 -4.88
C LYS A 155 10.21 10.27 -3.37
N ALA A 156 9.53 11.22 -2.70
CA ALA A 156 9.55 11.32 -1.25
C ALA A 156 8.70 10.22 -0.55
N CYS A 157 7.72 9.65 -1.27
CA CYS A 157 6.83 8.60 -0.77
C CYS A 157 7.62 7.39 -0.22
N PRO A 158 7.25 6.86 0.94
CA PRO A 158 6.03 7.07 1.74
C PRO A 158 6.10 8.27 2.70
N GLY A 159 7.07 9.16 2.58
CA GLY A 159 7.37 10.22 3.51
C GLY A 159 8.28 9.79 4.66
N ASP A 160 9.07 10.73 5.19
CA ASP A 160 10.03 10.40 6.26
C ASP A 160 9.35 10.04 7.56
N TRP A 161 8.15 10.56 7.79
CA TRP A 161 7.36 10.20 8.97
C TRP A 161 7.08 8.70 9.02
N LEU A 162 6.52 8.10 7.95
CA LEU A 162 6.23 6.67 7.92
C LEU A 162 7.52 5.82 7.78
N TYR A 163 8.49 6.30 6.99
CA TYR A 163 9.74 5.58 6.77
C TYR A 163 10.55 5.38 8.08
N SER A 164 10.53 6.38 8.98
CA SER A 164 11.22 6.33 10.27
C SER A 164 10.46 5.54 11.34
N LEU A 165 9.14 5.49 11.24
CA LEU A 165 8.31 4.63 12.06
C LEU A 165 8.44 3.21 11.51
N SER A 166 9.52 2.53 11.81
CA SER A 166 9.62 1.13 11.44
C SER A 166 8.32 0.43 11.82
N LEU A 167 7.54 -0.03 10.83
CA LEU A 167 6.36 -0.88 11.04
C LEU A 167 6.74 -2.24 11.65
N ILE A 168 7.91 -2.30 12.27
CA ILE A 168 8.64 -3.48 12.75
C ILE A 168 7.92 -4.19 13.90
N HIS A 169 6.91 -3.57 14.49
CA HIS A 169 6.27 -4.11 15.71
C HIS A 169 4.90 -4.74 15.44
N ILE A 170 4.67 -5.21 14.21
CA ILE A 170 3.47 -5.98 13.89
C ILE A 170 3.76 -7.48 13.94
#